data_3bc6bf863b5813a662859a223b99bda0
#
_entry.id   3bc6bf863b5813a662859a223b99bda0
#
_cell.length_a   1.000
_cell.length_b   1.000
_cell.length_c   1.000
_cell.angle_alpha   90.00
_cell.angle_beta   90.00
_cell.angle_gamma   90.00
#
_symmetry.space_group_name_H-M   'P 1'
#
loop_
_entity.id
_entity.type
_entity.pdbx_description
1 polymer ?
#
loop_
_entity_poly.entity_id
_entity_poly.type
_entity_poly.pdbx_seq_one_letter_code
_entity_poly.pdbx_strand_id
1 'polypeptide(L)'
;YKNMIRDALIKAVAKRVDNTERPIACLLSGGLDSSLISALVAREISMKNGPPVKTFSIGFEGSEDILMAEKVAKYIKSDHTSVIMKEREFLDAIETVIYNIESYDTTTVRASVGNYLISKYIRDNTDCKVIFNGDGSDEVTGGYMYFHYAPDKYSFDKECRRLLENICY
;
A
#
# COMPACT_ATOMS: atom_id res chain seq x y z
N TYR A 1 14.14 15.81 -13.84
CA TYR A 1 13.07 14.82 -13.71
C TYR A 1 12.87 14.38 -12.26
N LYS A 2 13.92 13.96 -11.49
CA LYS A 2 13.78 13.47 -10.10
C LYS A 2 13.02 14.45 -9.19
N ASN A 3 13.35 15.74 -9.25
CA ASN A 3 12.66 16.75 -8.47
C ASN A 3 11.18 16.92 -8.86
N MET A 4 10.88 16.81 -10.17
CA MET A 4 9.49 16.89 -10.65
C MET A 4 8.64 15.72 -10.11
N ILE A 5 9.18 14.49 -10.15
CA ILE A 5 8.50 13.30 -9.61
C ILE A 5 8.27 13.46 -8.11
N ARG A 6 9.31 13.82 -7.36
CA ARG A 6 9.23 14.07 -5.92
C ARG A 6 8.13 15.08 -5.60
N ASP A 7 8.16 16.23 -6.28
CA ASP A 7 7.26 17.35 -6.00
C ASP A 7 5.81 17.00 -6.39
N ALA A 8 5.61 16.23 -7.47
CA ALA A 8 4.31 15.73 -7.88
C ALA A 8 3.73 14.75 -6.85
N LEU A 9 4.54 13.80 -6.36
CA LEU A 9 4.12 12.82 -5.35
C LEU A 9 3.78 13.50 -4.02
N ILE A 10 4.62 14.44 -3.55
CA ILE A 10 4.35 15.23 -2.36
C ILE A 10 3.01 15.95 -2.48
N LYS A 11 2.79 16.67 -3.60
CA LYS A 11 1.52 17.39 -3.85
C LYS A 11 0.31 16.43 -3.89
N ALA A 12 0.47 15.24 -4.49
CA ALA A 12 -0.60 14.27 -4.56
C ALA A 12 -1.01 13.74 -3.18
N VAL A 13 -0.04 13.45 -2.31
CA VAL A 13 -0.29 13.02 -0.94
C VAL A 13 -0.88 14.16 -0.12
N ALA A 14 -0.27 15.34 -0.14
CA ALA A 14 -0.76 16.52 0.58
C ALA A 14 -2.22 16.83 0.24
N LYS A 15 -2.56 16.86 -1.07
CA LYS A 15 -3.94 17.10 -1.52
C LYS A 15 -4.95 16.12 -0.92
N ARG A 16 -4.59 14.84 -0.79
CA ARG A 16 -5.48 13.83 -0.23
C ARG A 16 -5.60 13.94 1.29
N VAL A 17 -4.50 14.20 1.97
CA VAL A 17 -4.51 14.45 3.42
C VAL A 17 -5.31 15.71 3.75
N ASP A 18 -5.19 16.78 2.94
CA ASP A 18 -5.90 18.05 3.14
C ASP A 18 -7.42 17.92 2.95
N ASN A 19 -7.84 17.08 2.01
CA ASN A 19 -9.25 16.90 1.69
C ASN A 19 -9.93 15.80 2.52
N THR A 20 -9.25 15.28 3.54
CA THR A 20 -9.75 14.19 4.39
C THR A 20 -10.13 14.72 5.76
N GLU A 21 -11.39 14.59 6.14
CA GLU A 21 -11.93 14.92 7.47
C GLU A 21 -12.00 13.71 8.41
N ARG A 22 -11.75 12.52 7.88
CA ARG A 22 -11.84 11.26 8.63
C ARG A 22 -10.45 10.77 9.06
N PRO A 23 -10.36 10.00 10.15
CA PRO A 23 -9.09 9.42 10.59
C PRO A 23 -8.42 8.61 9.49
N ILE A 24 -7.13 8.86 9.30
CA ILE A 24 -6.28 8.27 8.25
C ILE A 24 -5.48 7.13 8.85
N ALA A 25 -5.31 6.05 8.06
CA ALA A 25 -4.32 5.01 8.30
C ALA A 25 -3.50 4.74 7.02
N CYS A 26 -2.36 4.09 7.18
CA CYS A 26 -1.56 3.60 6.06
C CYS A 26 -1.33 2.10 6.18
N LEU A 27 -1.37 1.38 5.05
CA LEU A 27 -0.84 0.02 4.97
C LEU A 27 0.68 0.10 4.79
N LEU A 28 1.40 -0.64 5.61
CA LEU A 28 2.86 -0.59 5.68
C LEU A 28 3.44 -2.00 5.66
N SER A 29 3.93 -2.44 4.52
CA SER A 29 4.61 -3.74 4.37
C SER A 29 6.12 -3.69 4.64
N GLY A 30 6.69 -2.48 4.76
CA GLY A 30 8.14 -2.29 4.83
C GLY A 30 8.84 -2.27 3.46
N GLY A 31 8.14 -2.55 2.37
CA GLY A 31 8.61 -2.34 1.00
C GLY A 31 8.74 -0.86 0.66
N LEU A 32 9.43 -0.54 -0.45
CA LEU A 32 9.75 0.83 -0.85
C LEU A 32 8.49 1.70 -0.97
N ASP A 33 7.48 1.21 -1.68
CA ASP A 33 6.31 2.00 -2.07
C ASP A 33 5.42 2.34 -0.88
N SER A 34 5.06 1.33 -0.09
CA SER A 34 4.27 1.52 1.13
C SER A 34 5.01 2.40 2.16
N SER A 35 6.33 2.25 2.27
CA SER A 35 7.16 3.05 3.16
C SER A 35 7.22 4.50 2.73
N LEU A 36 7.37 4.77 1.42
CA LEU A 36 7.41 6.12 0.89
C LEU A 36 6.08 6.86 1.10
N ILE A 37 4.96 6.21 0.76
CA ILE A 37 3.62 6.80 0.95
C ILE A 37 3.36 7.06 2.44
N SER A 38 3.62 6.08 3.32
CA SER A 38 3.43 6.23 4.76
C SER A 38 4.29 7.36 5.35
N ALA A 39 5.55 7.49 4.89
CA ALA A 39 6.44 8.56 5.32
C ALA A 39 5.95 9.95 4.88
N LEU A 40 5.43 10.07 3.66
CA LEU A 40 4.86 11.33 3.17
C LEU A 40 3.58 11.70 3.94
N VAL A 41 2.69 10.76 4.19
CA VAL A 41 1.47 10.98 5.00
C VAL A 41 1.84 11.38 6.42
N ALA A 42 2.78 10.67 7.07
CA ALA A 42 3.25 10.99 8.42
C ALA A 42 3.83 12.43 8.48
N ARG A 43 4.61 12.81 7.47
CA ARG A 43 5.16 14.17 7.35
C ARG A 43 4.06 15.23 7.23
N GLU A 44 3.10 15.04 6.33
CA GLU A 44 2.01 16.00 6.11
C GLU A 44 1.15 16.18 7.38
N ILE A 45 0.83 15.08 8.08
CA ILE A 45 0.09 15.14 9.35
C ILE A 45 0.93 15.86 10.43
N SER A 46 2.23 15.55 10.53
CA SER A 46 3.13 16.19 11.51
C SER A 46 3.28 17.69 11.26
N MET A 47 3.35 18.14 10.01
CA MET A 47 3.41 19.57 9.65
C MET A 47 2.17 20.36 10.09
N LYS A 48 1.06 19.67 10.29
CA LYS A 48 -0.20 20.23 10.81
C LYS A 48 -0.37 20.04 12.32
N ASN A 49 0.66 19.62 13.03
CA ASN A 49 0.62 19.28 14.45
C ASN A 49 -0.42 18.19 14.79
N GLY A 50 -0.71 17.31 13.83
CA GLY A 50 -1.59 16.17 14.04
C GLY A 50 -0.92 15.05 14.83
N PRO A 51 -1.70 14.06 15.30
CA PRO A 51 -1.18 12.89 16.01
C PRO A 51 -0.34 12.01 15.08
N PRO A 52 0.48 11.08 15.63
CA PRO A 52 1.15 10.07 14.83
C PRO A 52 0.15 9.31 13.94
N VAL A 53 0.50 9.13 12.66
CA VAL A 53 -0.35 8.37 11.72
C VAL A 53 -0.43 6.92 12.17
N LYS A 54 -1.62 6.33 12.11
CA LYS A 54 -1.79 4.89 12.33
C LYS A 54 -1.29 4.13 11.11
N THR A 55 -0.44 3.12 11.34
CA THR A 55 0.07 2.24 10.27
C THR A 55 -0.20 0.78 10.61
N PHE A 56 -0.50 -0.02 9.61
CA PHE A 56 -0.86 -1.42 9.79
C PHE A 56 -0.06 -2.31 8.84
N SER A 57 0.44 -3.42 9.36
CA SER A 57 0.98 -4.54 8.58
C SER A 57 0.26 -5.82 8.91
N ILE A 58 0.26 -6.79 7.99
CA ILE A 58 -0.31 -8.11 8.19
C ILE A 58 0.69 -9.17 7.72
N GLY A 59 0.79 -10.24 8.46
CA GLY A 59 1.67 -11.35 8.10
C GLY A 59 1.72 -12.44 9.16
N PHE A 60 2.65 -13.36 8.97
CA PHE A 60 2.93 -14.41 9.93
C PHE A 60 3.92 -13.92 10.99
N GLU A 61 3.89 -14.55 12.16
CA GLU A 61 4.86 -14.26 13.21
C GLU A 61 6.30 -14.42 12.70
N GLY A 62 7.12 -13.39 12.93
CA GLY A 62 8.53 -13.37 12.51
C GLY A 62 8.77 -13.24 11.01
N SER A 63 7.75 -12.98 10.20
CA SER A 63 7.94 -12.74 8.76
C SER A 63 8.79 -11.49 8.51
N GLU A 64 9.57 -11.52 7.43
CA GLU A 64 10.46 -10.40 7.07
C GLU A 64 9.68 -9.10 6.86
N ASP A 65 8.51 -9.18 6.23
CA ASP A 65 7.65 -8.01 5.98
C ASP A 65 7.22 -7.34 7.30
N ILE A 66 6.83 -8.11 8.31
CA ILE A 66 6.48 -7.58 9.64
C ILE A 66 7.67 -6.87 10.26
N LEU A 67 8.85 -7.51 10.25
CA LEU A 67 10.07 -6.94 10.82
C LEU A 67 10.51 -5.65 10.11
N MET A 68 10.33 -5.58 8.79
CA MET A 68 10.66 -4.39 8.01
C MET A 68 9.63 -3.27 8.21
N ALA A 69 8.34 -3.62 8.28
CA ALA A 69 7.29 -2.66 8.59
C ALA A 69 7.52 -1.99 9.95
N GLU A 70 7.87 -2.75 10.98
CA GLU A 70 8.20 -2.23 12.32
C GLU A 70 9.40 -1.28 12.31
N LYS A 71 10.46 -1.61 11.54
CA LYS A 71 11.62 -0.71 11.38
C LYS A 71 11.23 0.62 10.76
N VAL A 72 10.43 0.59 9.68
CA VAL A 72 9.96 1.80 9.01
C VAL A 72 9.03 2.58 9.94
N ALA A 73 8.08 1.93 10.58
CA ALA A 73 7.15 2.55 11.53
C ALA A 73 7.88 3.31 12.64
N LYS A 74 8.92 2.69 13.21
CA LYS A 74 9.79 3.34 14.21
C LYS A 74 10.50 4.57 13.64
N TYR A 75 11.00 4.48 12.39
CA TYR A 75 11.69 5.59 11.73
C TYR A 75 10.76 6.78 11.48
N ILE A 76 9.55 6.54 10.98
CA ILE A 76 8.56 7.59 10.69
C ILE A 76 7.75 8.01 11.93
N LYS A 77 7.98 7.36 13.07
CA LYS A 77 7.30 7.59 14.36
C LYS A 77 5.77 7.45 14.25
N SER A 78 5.31 6.44 13.52
CA SER A 78 3.89 6.11 13.41
C SER A 78 3.39 5.30 14.59
N ASP A 79 2.08 5.34 14.83
CA ASP A 79 1.36 4.42 15.73
C ASP A 79 1.09 3.12 14.95
N HIS A 80 1.98 2.14 15.11
CA HIS A 80 2.01 0.92 14.30
C HIS A 80 1.37 -0.28 14.98
N THR A 81 0.59 -1.02 14.21
CA THR A 81 0.01 -2.31 14.62
C THR A 81 0.40 -3.40 13.62
N SER A 82 1.13 -4.41 14.08
CA SER A 82 1.40 -5.64 13.33
C SER A 82 0.27 -6.64 13.58
N VAL A 83 -0.52 -6.94 12.55
CA VAL A 83 -1.61 -7.91 12.59
C VAL A 83 -1.06 -9.29 12.27
N ILE A 84 -0.79 -10.08 13.31
CA ILE A 84 -0.23 -11.42 13.16
C ILE A 84 -1.37 -12.41 13.00
N MET A 85 -1.32 -13.20 11.92
CA MET A 85 -2.33 -14.20 11.60
C MET A 85 -1.68 -15.55 11.30
N LYS A 86 -2.46 -16.61 11.45
CA LYS A 86 -2.06 -17.97 11.10
C LYS A 86 -2.39 -18.25 9.63
N GLU A 87 -1.65 -19.16 9.01
CA GLU A 87 -1.89 -19.59 7.62
C GLU A 87 -3.36 -19.99 7.38
N ARG A 88 -3.98 -20.67 8.34
CA ARG A 88 -5.37 -21.09 8.27
C ARG A 88 -6.34 -19.93 8.06
N GLU A 89 -6.09 -18.77 8.68
CA GLU A 89 -6.96 -17.59 8.56
C GLU A 89 -6.91 -17.00 7.15
N PHE A 90 -5.75 -17.05 6.49
CA PHE A 90 -5.62 -16.66 5.08
C PHE A 90 -6.36 -17.62 4.16
N LEU A 91 -6.24 -18.93 4.40
CA LEU A 91 -6.93 -19.95 3.59
C LEU A 91 -8.45 -19.87 3.77
N ASP A 92 -8.93 -19.71 4.97
CA ASP A 92 -10.37 -19.61 5.27
C ASP A 92 -11.02 -18.33 4.69
N ALA A 93 -10.23 -17.30 4.40
CA ALA A 93 -10.73 -16.07 3.79
C ALA A 93 -10.90 -16.15 2.27
N ILE A 94 -10.29 -17.12 1.59
CA ILE A 94 -10.23 -17.19 0.11
C ILE A 94 -11.65 -17.18 -0.51
N GLU A 95 -12.55 -18.03 -0.05
CA GLU A 95 -13.91 -18.12 -0.58
C GLU A 95 -14.67 -16.80 -0.43
N THR A 96 -14.56 -16.19 0.75
CA THR A 96 -15.16 -14.88 1.01
C THR A 96 -14.58 -13.79 0.11
N VAL A 97 -13.28 -13.82 -0.14
CA VAL A 97 -12.60 -12.87 -1.04
C VAL A 97 -13.08 -13.04 -2.46
N ILE A 98 -13.11 -14.28 -2.99
CA ILE A 98 -13.63 -14.58 -4.34
C ILE A 98 -15.04 -14.01 -4.51
N TYR A 99 -15.91 -14.25 -3.53
CA TYR A 99 -17.28 -13.73 -3.55
C TYR A 99 -17.33 -12.20 -3.62
N ASN A 100 -16.50 -11.52 -2.80
CA ASN A 100 -16.52 -10.07 -2.71
C ASN A 100 -15.89 -9.34 -3.91
N ILE A 101 -14.84 -9.94 -4.51
CA ILE A 101 -14.15 -9.34 -5.68
C ILE A 101 -14.75 -9.78 -7.01
N GLU A 102 -15.67 -10.75 -7.00
CA GLU A 102 -16.33 -11.31 -8.19
C GLU A 102 -15.32 -11.81 -9.25
N SER A 103 -14.18 -12.36 -8.81
CA SER A 103 -13.11 -12.83 -9.69
C SER A 103 -12.55 -14.17 -9.24
N TYR A 104 -12.23 -15.02 -10.20
CA TYR A 104 -11.52 -16.31 -10.02
C TYR A 104 -10.05 -16.23 -10.47
N ASP A 105 -9.57 -15.07 -10.91
CA ASP A 105 -8.18 -14.91 -11.29
C ASP A 105 -7.26 -15.15 -10.08
N THR A 106 -6.36 -16.12 -10.22
CA THR A 106 -5.49 -16.55 -9.12
C THR A 106 -4.63 -15.40 -8.56
N THR A 107 -4.11 -14.53 -9.44
CA THR A 107 -3.27 -13.42 -9.04
C THR A 107 -4.06 -12.40 -8.25
N THR A 108 -5.24 -12.04 -8.75
CA THR A 108 -6.17 -11.10 -8.10
C THR A 108 -6.61 -11.62 -6.73
N VAL A 109 -7.04 -12.88 -6.65
CA VAL A 109 -7.47 -13.51 -5.38
C VAL A 109 -6.34 -13.51 -4.37
N ARG A 110 -5.13 -13.97 -4.77
CA ARG A 110 -3.96 -14.02 -3.91
C ARG A 110 -3.59 -12.64 -3.33
N ALA A 111 -3.58 -11.62 -4.17
CA ALA A 111 -3.28 -10.26 -3.74
C ALA A 111 -4.36 -9.66 -2.83
N SER A 112 -5.62 -10.07 -3.04
CA SER A 112 -6.76 -9.51 -2.31
C SER A 112 -6.95 -10.10 -0.91
N VAL A 113 -6.49 -11.32 -0.62
CA VAL A 113 -6.73 -11.97 0.68
C VAL A 113 -6.11 -11.17 1.83
N GLY A 114 -4.83 -10.78 1.70
CA GLY A 114 -4.16 -9.95 2.71
C GLY A 114 -4.83 -8.59 2.89
N ASN A 115 -5.17 -7.95 1.78
CA ASN A 115 -5.86 -6.65 1.79
C ASN A 115 -7.25 -6.73 2.43
N TYR A 116 -8.00 -7.80 2.18
CA TYR A 116 -9.29 -8.04 2.81
C TYR A 116 -9.16 -8.21 4.34
N LEU A 117 -8.25 -9.06 4.78
CA LEU A 117 -8.05 -9.37 6.20
C LEU A 117 -7.60 -8.13 6.99
N ILE A 118 -6.63 -7.38 6.48
CA ILE A 118 -6.16 -6.16 7.16
C ILE A 118 -7.24 -5.07 7.15
N SER A 119 -7.99 -4.92 6.07
CA SER A 119 -9.10 -3.96 5.99
C SER A 119 -10.22 -4.31 6.97
N LYS A 120 -10.53 -5.61 7.12
CA LYS A 120 -11.47 -6.11 8.12
C LYS A 120 -10.99 -5.78 9.53
N TYR A 121 -9.70 -6.03 9.83
CA TYR A 121 -9.12 -5.70 11.12
C TYR A 121 -9.23 -4.19 11.43
N ILE A 122 -8.84 -3.34 10.49
CA ILE A 122 -8.90 -1.88 10.65
C ILE A 122 -10.33 -1.41 10.89
N ARG A 123 -11.29 -1.91 10.13
CA ARG A 123 -12.72 -1.60 10.27
C ARG A 123 -13.25 -1.96 11.67
N ASP A 124 -12.87 -3.14 12.17
CA ASP A 124 -13.44 -3.71 13.40
C ASP A 124 -12.76 -3.15 14.66
N ASN A 125 -11.52 -2.66 14.55
CA ASN A 125 -10.71 -2.24 15.71
C ASN A 125 -10.35 -0.74 15.72
N THR A 126 -10.73 0.02 14.70
CA THR A 126 -10.38 1.45 14.61
C THR A 126 -11.52 2.29 14.05
N ASP A 127 -11.38 3.60 14.19
CA ASP A 127 -12.25 4.60 13.59
C ASP A 127 -11.73 5.11 12.21
N CYS A 128 -10.61 4.58 11.72
CA CYS A 128 -10.03 4.97 10.44
C CYS A 128 -10.96 4.64 9.26
N LYS A 129 -11.15 5.60 8.37
CA LYS A 129 -12.02 5.48 7.19
C LYS A 129 -11.29 5.75 5.88
N VAL A 130 -10.10 6.32 5.96
CA VAL A 130 -9.26 6.59 4.78
C VAL A 130 -7.95 5.84 4.94
N ILE A 131 -7.65 4.99 3.97
CA ILE A 131 -6.47 4.13 3.97
C ILE A 131 -5.59 4.55 2.80
N PHE A 132 -4.34 4.89 3.12
CA PHE A 132 -3.29 5.08 2.11
C PHE A 132 -2.50 3.78 1.94
N ASN A 133 -2.22 3.44 0.71
CA ASN A 133 -1.38 2.29 0.36
C ASN A 133 -0.37 2.65 -0.75
N GLY A 134 0.52 1.73 -1.07
CA GLY A 134 1.52 1.87 -2.12
C GLY A 134 1.12 1.30 -3.48
N ASP A 135 -0.11 0.81 -3.62
CA ASP A 135 -0.59 0.17 -4.85
C ASP A 135 -0.59 1.17 -6.02
N GLY A 136 -0.30 0.68 -7.22
CA GLY A 136 -0.17 1.49 -8.44
C GLY A 136 1.24 2.04 -8.68
N SER A 137 2.17 1.86 -7.76
CA SER A 137 3.54 2.34 -7.88
C SER A 137 4.29 1.65 -9.01
N ASP A 138 4.20 0.33 -9.09
CA ASP A 138 4.86 -0.47 -10.12
C ASP A 138 4.34 -0.15 -11.53
N GLU A 139 3.06 0.11 -11.66
CA GLU A 139 2.43 0.51 -12.93
C GLU A 139 2.94 1.87 -13.40
N VAL A 140 3.13 2.81 -12.47
CA VAL A 140 3.61 4.17 -12.80
C VAL A 140 5.11 4.20 -13.08
N THR A 141 5.89 3.36 -12.39
CA THR A 141 7.37 3.42 -12.44
C THR A 141 8.01 2.33 -13.29
N GLY A 142 7.24 1.34 -13.77
CA GLY A 142 7.76 0.15 -14.44
C GLY A 142 8.54 -0.74 -13.47
N GLY A 143 8.06 -0.88 -12.22
CA GLY A 143 8.78 -1.55 -11.13
C GLY A 143 8.71 -3.07 -11.16
N TYR A 144 7.81 -3.66 -11.94
CA TYR A 144 7.67 -5.13 -12.02
C TYR A 144 8.92 -5.80 -12.59
N MET A 145 9.27 -6.95 -12.05
CA MET A 145 10.47 -7.71 -12.46
C MET A 145 10.50 -8.04 -13.96
N TYR A 146 9.35 -8.23 -14.60
CA TYR A 146 9.31 -8.56 -16.03
C TYR A 146 9.82 -7.41 -16.93
N PHE A 147 9.86 -6.18 -16.45
CA PHE A 147 10.45 -5.06 -17.19
C PHE A 147 11.94 -5.24 -17.47
N HIS A 148 12.64 -6.03 -16.65
CA HIS A 148 14.05 -6.38 -16.90
C HIS A 148 14.26 -7.23 -18.17
N TYR A 149 13.21 -7.86 -18.66
CA TYR A 149 13.25 -8.69 -19.88
C TYR A 149 12.77 -7.95 -21.12
N ALA A 150 12.54 -6.65 -21.05
CA ALA A 150 12.16 -5.85 -22.21
C ALA A 150 13.28 -5.93 -23.27
N PRO A 151 12.97 -6.31 -24.53
CA PRO A 151 13.99 -6.51 -25.56
C PRO A 151 14.66 -5.20 -25.97
N ASP A 152 13.96 -4.07 -25.84
CA ASP A 152 14.45 -2.74 -26.15
C ASP A 152 13.65 -1.66 -25.37
N LYS A 153 14.14 -0.42 -25.47
CA LYS A 153 13.52 0.74 -24.82
C LYS A 153 12.13 1.08 -25.37
N TYR A 154 11.85 0.73 -26.62
CA TYR A 154 10.53 1.00 -27.22
C TYR A 154 9.47 0.05 -26.65
N SER A 155 9.80 -1.22 -26.56
CA SER A 155 8.93 -2.23 -25.92
C SER A 155 8.68 -1.90 -24.44
N PHE A 156 9.71 -1.43 -23.72
CA PHE A 156 9.60 -0.95 -22.36
C PHE A 156 8.61 0.24 -22.26
N ASP A 157 8.80 1.29 -23.06
CA ASP A 157 7.93 2.48 -23.05
C ASP A 157 6.47 2.13 -23.43
N LYS A 158 6.29 1.25 -24.42
CA LYS A 158 4.97 0.79 -24.84
C LYS A 158 4.21 0.09 -23.69
N GLU A 159 4.89 -0.75 -22.94
CA GLU A 159 4.28 -1.44 -21.81
C GLU A 159 3.99 -0.48 -20.66
N CYS A 160 4.88 0.46 -20.35
CA CYS A 160 4.60 1.51 -19.38
C CYS A 160 3.34 2.29 -19.74
N ARG A 161 3.18 2.70 -21.00
CA ARG A 161 1.97 3.41 -21.46
C ARG A 161 0.72 2.56 -21.32
N ARG A 162 0.79 1.29 -21.70
CA ARG A 162 -0.33 0.36 -21.53
C ARG A 162 -0.80 0.25 -20.07
N LEU A 163 0.13 0.15 -19.14
CA LEU A 163 -0.20 0.10 -17.71
C LEU A 163 -0.83 1.41 -17.24
N LEU A 164 -0.26 2.56 -17.63
CA LEU A 164 -0.79 3.87 -17.25
C LEU A 164 -2.21 4.10 -17.80
N GLU A 165 -2.48 3.67 -19.02
CA GLU A 165 -3.81 3.79 -19.66
C GLU A 165 -4.86 2.92 -18.93
N ASN A 166 -4.44 1.80 -18.34
CA ASN A 166 -5.34 0.88 -17.65
C ASN A 166 -5.42 1.08 -16.13
N ILE A 167 -4.66 2.00 -15.53
CA ILE A 167 -4.61 2.19 -14.08
C ILE A 167 -5.91 2.78 -13.50
N CYS A 168 -6.73 3.39 -14.32
CA CYS A 168 -7.96 4.08 -13.93
C CYS A 168 -9.24 3.26 -14.17
N TYR A 169 -9.12 1.99 -14.57
CA TYR A 169 -10.26 1.13 -14.91
C TYR A 169 -10.26 -0.15 -14.09
#